data_86d70e63ba65c2365ce9e702b4bf0ee1
#
_entry.id   86d70e63ba65c2365ce9e702b4bf0ee1
#
_cell.length_a   1.000
_cell.length_b   1.000
_cell.length_c   1.000
_cell.angle_alpha   90.00
_cell.angle_beta   90.00
_cell.angle_gamma   90.00
#
_symmetry.space_group_name_H-M   'P 1'
#
loop_
_entity.id
_entity.type
_entity.pdbx_description
1 polymer ?
#
loop_
_entity_poly.entity_id
_entity_poly.type
_entity_poly.pdbx_seq_one_letter_code
_entity_poly.pdbx_strand_id
1 'polypeptide(L)'
;MFRFLLYLGLYFGFFPLVSFSQNKFVVSVVEVPAEKKVIIKVNDQLFTQLLYADSLTKPVLFPVQATDGLPITRGYPLQPRPDDPVDRPQEVGMWMGYEKVNGIDFWNNSPFVQPEKKQLYGRIQLRQVLSVAGGDKGVVEYLADWVHSNGQVLLQEKTRLEFFQEKNVRWIDRFVELTAATQIGMPDAREGLLGIRVAHELELPVNEIKEYQEGNGNFTRINSIRDHTVTGDYLSSSGKKGDAVWGSRGNWCMLYGRRAGVPVSITLIDHSSNLGYPTFWHANHYGLFAANPFGQKIFSKGETNLNFKMMKGKSIRLQYRTVITAGLPIPFTPGIEKWVNSFNEKD
;
A
#
# COMPACT_ATOMS: atom_id res chain seq x y z
N MET A 1 80.40 -18.00 35.23
CA MET A 1 79.33 -18.74 34.51
C MET A 1 77.94 -18.24 35.00
N PHE A 2 77.43 -17.18 34.39
CA PHE A 2 76.21 -16.57 34.79
C PHE A 2 75.08 -17.03 33.83
N ARG A 3 74.00 -17.61 34.37
CA ARG A 3 72.80 -18.01 33.64
C ARG A 3 71.80 -16.86 33.78
N PHE A 4 71.40 -16.22 32.67
CA PHE A 4 70.27 -15.31 32.55
C PHE A 4 69.00 -16.10 32.32
N LEU A 5 68.00 -15.96 33.21
CA LEU A 5 66.63 -16.43 32.99
C LEU A 5 65.82 -15.30 32.36
N LEU A 6 65.32 -15.54 31.13
CA LEU A 6 64.34 -14.68 30.46
C LEU A 6 62.95 -15.05 30.95
N TYR A 7 62.26 -14.10 31.61
CA TYR A 7 60.83 -14.21 31.89
C TYR A 7 60.07 -13.60 30.72
N LEU A 8 59.30 -14.46 29.95
CA LEU A 8 58.35 -14.05 28.95
C LEU A 8 57.00 -13.79 29.66
N GLY A 9 56.62 -12.54 29.88
CA GLY A 9 55.31 -12.14 30.39
C GLY A 9 54.27 -12.17 29.27
N LEU A 10 53.31 -13.11 29.33
CA LEU A 10 52.12 -13.11 28.47
C LEU A 10 51.15 -12.05 28.96
N TYR A 11 51.05 -10.95 28.22
CA TYR A 11 49.95 -9.97 28.38
C TYR A 11 48.70 -10.50 27.73
N PHE A 12 47.74 -10.98 28.51
CA PHE A 12 46.36 -11.23 28.08
C PHE A 12 45.63 -9.89 27.99
N GLY A 13 45.53 -9.32 26.80
CA GLY A 13 44.71 -8.14 26.56
C GLY A 13 43.22 -8.54 26.66
N PHE A 14 42.52 -8.05 27.69
CA PHE A 14 41.07 -8.09 27.78
C PHE A 14 40.53 -7.08 26.77
N PHE A 15 40.12 -7.57 25.60
CA PHE A 15 39.24 -6.76 24.72
C PHE A 15 37.81 -6.85 25.23
N PRO A 16 37.17 -5.72 25.63
CA PRO A 16 35.78 -5.72 25.98
C PRO A 16 34.98 -6.06 24.70
N LEU A 17 34.27 -7.17 24.74
CA LEU A 17 33.24 -7.48 23.74
C LEU A 17 32.16 -6.40 23.83
N VAL A 18 32.23 -5.39 22.98
CA VAL A 18 31.15 -4.43 22.78
C VAL A 18 30.04 -5.20 22.08
N SER A 19 29.10 -5.68 22.89
CA SER A 19 27.84 -6.25 22.37
C SER A 19 27.06 -5.10 21.75
N PHE A 20 27.08 -5.01 20.41
CA PHE A 20 26.14 -4.16 19.69
C PHE A 20 24.75 -4.77 19.89
N SER A 21 23.99 -4.23 20.82
CA SER A 21 22.56 -4.48 20.89
C SER A 21 21.97 -4.07 19.53
N GLN A 22 21.54 -5.04 18.71
CA GLN A 22 20.73 -4.73 17.56
C GLN A 22 19.46 -4.04 18.09
N ASN A 23 19.28 -2.78 17.74
CA ASN A 23 18.05 -2.07 18.05
C ASN A 23 16.89 -2.83 17.44
N LYS A 24 16.20 -3.60 18.26
CA LYS A 24 15.04 -4.40 17.87
C LYS A 24 13.87 -3.44 17.69
N PHE A 25 13.27 -3.42 16.51
CA PHE A 25 12.07 -2.64 16.27
C PHE A 25 10.88 -3.38 16.92
N VAL A 26 10.10 -2.65 17.71
CA VAL A 26 8.90 -3.18 18.36
C VAL A 26 7.68 -2.52 17.73
N VAL A 27 6.77 -3.33 17.24
CA VAL A 27 5.50 -2.87 16.66
C VAL A 27 4.42 -2.94 17.75
N SER A 28 3.77 -1.82 18.03
CA SER A 28 2.56 -1.78 18.84
C SER A 28 1.32 -1.68 17.96
N VAL A 29 0.28 -2.41 18.32
CA VAL A 29 -1.01 -2.42 17.62
C VAL A 29 -2.12 -2.24 18.64
N VAL A 30 -2.89 -1.17 18.49
CA VAL A 30 -3.96 -0.82 19.44
C VAL A 30 -5.25 -0.55 18.69
N GLU A 31 -6.29 -1.33 18.98
CA GLU A 31 -7.63 -1.03 18.50
C GLU A 31 -8.27 0.06 19.37
N VAL A 32 -8.94 1.02 18.73
CA VAL A 32 -9.74 2.08 19.34
C VAL A 32 -11.17 1.97 18.80
N PRO A 33 -12.00 1.06 19.33
CA PRO A 33 -13.33 0.75 18.76
C PRO A 33 -14.26 1.96 18.66
N ALA A 34 -14.22 2.84 19.67
CA ALA A 34 -15.06 4.06 19.70
C ALA A 34 -14.78 5.01 18.53
N GLU A 35 -13.56 5.00 18.00
CA GLU A 35 -13.14 5.83 16.86
C GLU A 35 -13.09 5.01 15.56
N LYS A 36 -13.48 3.74 15.59
CA LYS A 36 -13.43 2.81 14.45
C LYS A 36 -12.08 2.84 13.74
N LYS A 37 -11.01 2.63 14.50
CA LYS A 37 -9.64 2.57 14.00
C LYS A 37 -8.76 1.58 14.76
N VAL A 38 -7.70 1.10 14.08
CA VAL A 38 -6.57 0.41 14.69
C VAL A 38 -5.32 1.23 14.43
N ILE A 39 -4.54 1.52 15.48
CA ILE A 39 -3.31 2.32 15.40
C ILE A 39 -2.11 1.38 15.38
N ILE A 40 -1.23 1.53 14.42
CA ILE A 40 0.01 0.78 14.28
C ILE A 40 1.20 1.73 14.43
N LYS A 41 2.07 1.46 15.40
CA LYS A 41 3.29 2.21 15.65
C LYS A 41 4.51 1.29 15.65
N VAL A 42 5.67 1.84 15.34
CA VAL A 42 6.98 1.19 15.48
C VAL A 42 7.84 2.07 16.39
N ASN A 43 8.30 1.51 17.53
CA ASN A 43 9.04 2.27 18.56
C ASN A 43 8.34 3.60 18.90
N ASP A 44 7.02 3.54 19.18
CA ASP A 44 6.12 4.67 19.48
C ASP A 44 5.90 5.68 18.32
N GLN A 45 6.61 5.57 17.20
CA GLN A 45 6.37 6.38 16.01
C GLN A 45 5.21 5.78 15.19
N LEU A 46 4.27 6.62 14.77
CA LEU A 46 3.17 6.18 13.91
C LEU A 46 3.73 5.56 12.62
N PHE A 47 3.22 4.36 12.28
CA PHE A 47 3.42 3.77 10.98
C PHE A 47 2.19 4.00 10.10
N THR A 48 1.02 3.60 10.60
CA THR A 48 -0.25 3.82 9.90
C THR A 48 -1.43 3.61 10.87
N GLN A 49 -2.63 3.88 10.38
CA GLN A 49 -3.88 3.51 11.03
C GLN A 49 -4.77 2.78 10.04
N LEU A 50 -5.40 1.69 10.45
CA LEU A 50 -6.55 1.12 9.73
C LEU A 50 -7.78 1.90 10.15
N LEU A 51 -8.35 2.70 9.25
CA LEU A 51 -9.56 3.48 9.46
C LEU A 51 -10.76 2.77 8.83
N TYR A 52 -11.86 2.63 9.60
CA TYR A 52 -13.08 1.97 9.15
C TYR A 52 -14.37 2.65 9.65
N ALA A 53 -14.31 3.96 9.82
CA ALA A 53 -15.48 4.77 10.21
C ALA A 53 -16.61 4.66 9.18
N ASP A 54 -17.87 4.82 9.64
CA ASP A 54 -19.06 4.70 8.78
C ASP A 54 -19.13 5.79 7.68
N SER A 55 -18.41 6.88 7.86
CA SER A 55 -18.23 7.91 6.82
C SER A 55 -17.37 7.45 5.65
N LEU A 56 -16.52 6.43 5.83
CA LEU A 56 -15.70 5.86 4.77
C LEU A 56 -16.50 4.83 3.97
N THR A 57 -16.21 4.73 2.68
CA THR A 57 -16.84 3.75 1.79
C THR A 57 -16.13 2.41 1.78
N LYS A 58 -14.94 2.34 2.34
CA LYS A 58 -14.08 1.15 2.46
C LYS A 58 -13.04 1.34 3.57
N PRO A 59 -12.51 0.26 4.17
CA PRO A 59 -11.39 0.35 5.11
C PRO A 59 -10.13 0.83 4.38
N VAL A 60 -9.36 1.73 5.03
CA VAL A 60 -8.15 2.31 4.45
C VAL A 60 -7.01 2.32 5.47
N LEU A 61 -5.78 2.12 5.01
CA LEU A 61 -4.58 2.45 5.80
C LEU A 61 -4.22 3.90 5.55
N PHE A 62 -4.31 4.76 6.60
CA PHE A 62 -4.06 6.20 6.48
C PHE A 62 -3.70 6.87 7.83
N PRO A 63 -2.73 7.81 7.83
CA PRO A 63 -1.72 7.95 6.80
C PRO A 63 -0.78 6.73 6.79
N VAL A 64 -0.11 6.45 5.68
CA VAL A 64 1.02 5.52 5.68
C VAL A 64 2.29 6.35 5.74
N GLN A 65 3.18 6.06 6.70
CA GLN A 65 4.41 6.82 6.93
C GLN A 65 5.66 5.99 6.63
N ALA A 66 6.66 6.63 6.05
CA ALA A 66 8.00 6.08 5.93
C ALA A 66 8.74 6.06 7.29
N THR A 67 9.96 5.54 7.33
CA THR A 67 10.72 5.37 8.58
C THR A 67 11.16 6.69 9.23
N ASP A 68 11.18 7.78 8.46
CA ASP A 68 11.44 9.14 8.92
C ASP A 68 10.19 9.86 9.50
N GLY A 69 9.02 9.18 9.46
CA GLY A 69 7.74 9.72 9.92
C GLY A 69 7.00 10.56 8.89
N LEU A 70 7.57 10.79 7.71
CA LEU A 70 6.87 11.51 6.65
C LEU A 70 5.78 10.65 6.00
N PRO A 71 4.55 11.17 5.85
CA PRO A 71 3.49 10.44 5.18
C PRO A 71 3.78 10.32 3.67
N ILE A 72 3.74 9.10 3.16
CA ILE A 72 3.89 8.80 1.73
C ILE A 72 2.57 8.84 0.98
N THR A 73 1.44 8.86 1.69
CA THR A 73 0.10 8.95 1.11
C THR A 73 -0.38 10.39 1.04
N ARG A 74 -1.19 10.72 0.02
CA ARG A 74 -1.90 12.00 -0.10
C ARG A 74 -2.80 12.21 1.12
N GLY A 75 -2.89 13.46 1.62
CA GLY A 75 -3.73 13.78 2.78
C GLY A 75 -5.22 13.93 2.44
N TYR A 76 -5.54 14.51 1.27
CA TYR A 76 -6.94 14.70 0.84
C TYR A 76 -7.66 13.35 0.61
N PRO A 77 -8.94 13.20 1.02
CA PRO A 77 -9.79 14.21 1.67
C PRO A 77 -9.77 14.16 3.21
N LEU A 78 -9.06 13.22 3.84
CA LEU A 78 -9.15 12.99 5.30
C LEU A 78 -8.33 13.99 6.12
N GLN A 79 -7.16 14.36 5.64
CA GLN A 79 -6.24 15.30 6.28
C GLN A 79 -5.54 16.14 5.20
N PRO A 80 -6.28 17.04 4.50
CA PRO A 80 -5.73 17.82 3.40
C PRO A 80 -4.49 18.62 3.81
N ARG A 81 -3.50 18.65 2.94
CA ARG A 81 -2.30 19.47 3.07
C ARG A 81 -2.30 20.52 1.96
N PRO A 82 -1.59 21.66 2.12
CA PRO A 82 -1.62 22.76 1.16
C PRO A 82 -1.35 22.36 -0.30
N ASP A 83 -0.46 21.39 -0.51
CA ASP A 83 -0.04 20.97 -1.86
C ASP A 83 -0.72 19.68 -2.33
N ASP A 84 -1.74 19.18 -1.62
CA ASP A 84 -2.45 17.97 -2.05
C ASP A 84 -3.42 18.28 -3.19
N PRO A 85 -3.38 17.50 -4.31
CA PRO A 85 -4.44 17.54 -5.31
C PRO A 85 -5.78 17.12 -4.69
N VAL A 86 -6.86 17.84 -5.05
CA VAL A 86 -8.22 17.63 -4.50
C VAL A 86 -9.13 16.83 -5.43
N ASP A 87 -8.55 16.23 -6.46
CA ASP A 87 -9.22 15.31 -7.37
C ASP A 87 -9.48 13.93 -6.70
N ARG A 88 -10.36 13.11 -7.29
CA ARG A 88 -10.61 11.71 -6.93
C ARG A 88 -10.68 11.45 -5.43
N PRO A 89 -11.72 11.97 -4.74
CA PRO A 89 -11.86 11.82 -3.28
C PRO A 89 -12.04 10.37 -2.82
N GLN A 90 -12.31 9.44 -3.72
CA GLN A 90 -12.39 8.01 -3.45
C GLN A 90 -11.02 7.33 -3.27
N GLU A 91 -9.93 7.94 -3.73
CA GLU A 91 -8.58 7.42 -3.66
C GLU A 91 -7.91 7.89 -2.37
N VAL A 92 -8.04 7.12 -1.30
CA VAL A 92 -7.64 7.49 0.07
C VAL A 92 -6.61 6.53 0.63
N GLY A 93 -5.43 7.02 0.97
CA GLY A 93 -4.40 6.23 1.64
C GLY A 93 -3.99 4.99 0.82
N MET A 94 -4.09 3.82 1.45
CA MET A 94 -3.91 2.50 0.81
C MET A 94 -5.16 1.67 1.07
N TRP A 95 -5.80 1.17 0.00
CA TRP A 95 -7.09 0.49 0.09
C TRP A 95 -7.19 -0.70 -0.86
N MET A 96 -8.25 -1.48 -0.69
CA MET A 96 -8.67 -2.52 -1.61
C MET A 96 -10.09 -2.22 -2.12
N GLY A 97 -10.36 -2.52 -3.39
CA GLY A 97 -11.67 -2.33 -4.01
C GLY A 97 -11.63 -2.74 -5.49
N TYR A 98 -12.81 -2.87 -6.10
CA TYR A 98 -12.94 -3.21 -7.51
C TYR A 98 -14.18 -2.54 -8.12
N GLU A 99 -14.09 -2.03 -9.35
CA GLU A 99 -15.18 -1.26 -9.95
C GLU A 99 -16.34 -2.09 -10.50
N LYS A 100 -16.19 -3.43 -10.66
CA LYS A 100 -17.22 -4.27 -11.29
C LYS A 100 -17.44 -5.61 -10.59
N VAL A 101 -18.07 -5.60 -9.43
CA VAL A 101 -18.54 -6.83 -8.76
C VAL A 101 -20.04 -6.96 -9.00
N ASN A 102 -20.47 -7.86 -9.90
CA ASN A 102 -21.85 -7.95 -10.35
C ASN A 102 -22.42 -6.62 -10.88
N GLY A 103 -21.56 -5.80 -11.52
CA GLY A 103 -21.92 -4.49 -12.03
C GLY A 103 -21.91 -3.36 -11.01
N ILE A 104 -21.57 -3.64 -9.74
CA ILE A 104 -21.52 -2.67 -8.65
C ILE A 104 -20.07 -2.21 -8.44
N ASP A 105 -19.90 -0.89 -8.30
CA ASP A 105 -18.62 -0.25 -8.14
C ASP A 105 -18.25 -0.06 -6.67
N PHE A 106 -17.19 -0.75 -6.20
CA PHE A 106 -16.61 -0.64 -4.86
C PHE A 106 -15.31 0.16 -4.84
N TRP A 107 -14.82 0.60 -6.00
CA TRP A 107 -13.61 1.41 -6.09
C TRP A 107 -13.90 2.90 -6.06
N ASN A 108 -14.77 3.37 -6.97
CA ASN A 108 -15.02 4.80 -7.18
C ASN A 108 -16.04 5.42 -6.20
N ASN A 109 -16.59 4.64 -5.28
CA ASN A 109 -17.53 5.18 -4.29
C ASN A 109 -16.82 6.14 -3.33
N SER A 110 -17.47 7.29 -3.08
CA SER A 110 -17.00 8.31 -2.15
C SER A 110 -18.20 9.00 -1.48
N PRO A 111 -17.99 9.76 -0.38
CA PRO A 111 -19.02 10.57 0.23
C PRO A 111 -19.65 11.64 -0.71
N PHE A 112 -18.94 12.00 -1.77
CA PHE A 112 -19.33 13.03 -2.73
C PHE A 112 -20.15 12.51 -3.92
N VAL A 113 -20.44 11.19 -3.96
CA VAL A 113 -21.32 10.61 -4.99
C VAL A 113 -22.71 11.17 -4.84
N GLN A 114 -23.27 11.69 -5.94
CA GLN A 114 -24.62 12.24 -5.99
C GLN A 114 -25.67 11.18 -5.60
N PRO A 115 -26.73 11.56 -4.85
CA PRO A 115 -27.71 10.60 -4.32
C PRO A 115 -28.32 9.67 -5.36
N GLU A 116 -28.64 10.18 -6.56
CA GLU A 116 -29.25 9.42 -7.66
C GLU A 116 -28.32 8.37 -8.29
N LYS A 117 -27.00 8.49 -8.06
CA LYS A 117 -25.99 7.53 -8.54
C LYS A 117 -25.60 6.49 -7.50
N LYS A 118 -26.00 6.65 -6.24
CA LYS A 118 -25.61 5.76 -5.13
C LYS A 118 -25.95 4.29 -5.38
N GLN A 119 -26.99 4.01 -6.14
CA GLN A 119 -27.37 2.64 -6.50
C GLN A 119 -26.35 1.90 -7.38
N LEU A 120 -25.44 2.62 -8.01
CA LEU A 120 -24.37 2.02 -8.83
C LEU A 120 -23.16 1.60 -8.00
N TYR A 121 -23.15 1.99 -6.72
CA TYR A 121 -21.99 1.80 -5.85
C TYR A 121 -22.27 0.86 -4.68
N GLY A 122 -21.22 0.18 -4.25
CA GLY A 122 -21.20 -0.59 -3.04
C GLY A 122 -20.26 0.02 -1.99
N ARG A 123 -20.29 -0.55 -0.79
CA ARG A 123 -19.39 -0.21 0.32
C ARG A 123 -18.72 -1.46 0.82
N ILE A 124 -17.46 -1.33 1.22
CA ILE A 124 -16.74 -2.38 1.96
C ILE A 124 -16.80 -1.99 3.42
N GLN A 125 -17.60 -2.71 4.19
CA GLN A 125 -17.85 -2.41 5.60
C GLN A 125 -17.06 -3.36 6.48
N LEU A 126 -16.07 -2.87 7.24
CA LEU A 126 -15.40 -3.67 8.25
C LEU A 126 -16.44 -3.98 9.34
N ARG A 127 -16.72 -5.28 9.48
CA ARG A 127 -17.73 -5.80 10.40
C ARG A 127 -17.16 -6.06 11.78
N GLN A 128 -15.93 -6.58 11.83
CA GLN A 128 -15.30 -7.00 13.07
C GLN A 128 -13.78 -7.02 12.94
N VAL A 129 -13.08 -6.48 13.91
CA VAL A 129 -11.67 -6.78 14.15
C VAL A 129 -11.60 -8.08 14.93
N LEU A 130 -10.96 -9.10 14.37
CA LEU A 130 -10.87 -10.44 14.97
C LEU A 130 -9.75 -10.50 16.00
N SER A 131 -8.59 -9.91 15.66
CA SER A 131 -7.43 -9.89 16.52
C SER A 131 -6.48 -8.76 16.20
N VAL A 132 -5.78 -8.28 17.22
CA VAL A 132 -4.63 -7.38 17.11
C VAL A 132 -3.49 -7.94 17.97
N ALA A 133 -2.26 -7.89 17.45
CA ALA A 133 -1.07 -8.31 18.21
C ALA A 133 0.11 -7.41 17.85
N GLY A 134 0.93 -7.09 18.83
CA GLY A 134 2.21 -6.38 18.69
C GLY A 134 3.40 -7.31 18.96
N GLY A 135 4.60 -6.77 18.86
CA GLY A 135 5.87 -7.47 19.08
C GLY A 135 6.89 -7.15 17.99
N ASP A 136 7.68 -8.13 17.55
CA ASP A 136 8.63 -7.98 16.44
C ASP A 136 7.89 -7.70 15.11
N LYS A 137 6.62 -8.08 15.08
CA LYS A 137 5.68 -7.88 13.98
C LYS A 137 4.33 -7.47 14.57
N GLY A 138 3.70 -6.46 13.97
CA GLY A 138 2.31 -6.09 14.24
C GLY A 138 1.37 -6.92 13.39
N VAL A 139 0.23 -7.33 13.93
CA VAL A 139 -0.79 -8.08 13.19
C VAL A 139 -2.16 -7.45 13.45
N VAL A 140 -2.96 -7.35 12.40
CA VAL A 140 -4.39 -7.02 12.46
C VAL A 140 -5.14 -8.00 11.60
N GLU A 141 -6.14 -8.68 12.17
CA GLU A 141 -7.08 -9.51 11.40
C GLU A 141 -8.49 -8.94 11.51
N TYR A 142 -9.20 -8.88 10.39
CA TYR A 142 -10.56 -8.38 10.36
C TYR A 142 -11.45 -9.10 9.35
N LEU A 143 -12.77 -8.95 9.56
CA LEU A 143 -13.81 -9.32 8.61
C LEU A 143 -14.46 -8.06 8.05
N ALA A 144 -14.73 -8.07 6.76
CA ALA A 144 -15.50 -7.02 6.09
C ALA A 144 -16.49 -7.64 5.10
N ASP A 145 -17.57 -6.92 4.83
CA ASP A 145 -18.56 -7.30 3.84
C ASP A 145 -18.58 -6.26 2.70
N TRP A 146 -18.59 -6.75 1.47
CA TRP A 146 -18.79 -5.93 0.28
C TRP A 146 -20.28 -5.85 0.00
N VAL A 147 -20.88 -4.72 0.35
CA VAL A 147 -22.32 -4.55 0.43
C VAL A 147 -22.80 -3.61 -0.67
N HIS A 148 -23.76 -4.07 -1.46
CA HIS A 148 -24.49 -3.24 -2.43
C HIS A 148 -25.35 -2.21 -1.69
N SER A 149 -25.71 -1.10 -2.34
CA SER A 149 -26.54 -0.03 -1.73
C SER A 149 -27.91 -0.49 -1.27
N ASN A 150 -28.43 -1.61 -1.80
CA ASN A 150 -29.68 -2.25 -1.36
C ASN A 150 -29.56 -3.13 -0.12
N GLY A 151 -28.35 -3.22 0.48
CA GLY A 151 -28.07 -4.04 1.66
C GLY A 151 -27.62 -5.47 1.35
N GLN A 152 -27.58 -5.90 0.09
CA GLN A 152 -27.13 -7.26 -0.27
C GLN A 152 -25.62 -7.38 -0.11
N VAL A 153 -25.16 -8.38 0.63
CA VAL A 153 -23.75 -8.78 0.71
C VAL A 153 -23.40 -9.56 -0.56
N LEU A 154 -22.41 -9.09 -1.32
CA LEU A 154 -21.90 -9.76 -2.51
C LEU A 154 -20.69 -10.62 -2.19
N LEU A 155 -19.71 -10.06 -1.46
CA LEU A 155 -18.49 -10.75 -1.02
C LEU A 155 -18.31 -10.59 0.49
N GLN A 156 -17.75 -11.60 1.12
CA GLN A 156 -17.21 -11.55 2.48
C GLN A 156 -15.69 -11.56 2.38
N GLU A 157 -15.06 -10.62 3.06
CA GLU A 157 -13.61 -10.45 3.11
C GLU A 157 -13.08 -10.84 4.48
N LYS A 158 -12.06 -11.70 4.51
CA LYS A 158 -11.19 -11.90 5.66
C LYS A 158 -9.81 -11.40 5.29
N THR A 159 -9.33 -10.39 6.02
CA THR A 159 -8.03 -9.80 5.78
C THR A 159 -7.14 -9.93 7.01
N ARG A 160 -5.87 -10.32 6.77
CA ARG A 160 -4.77 -10.26 7.71
C ARG A 160 -3.74 -9.27 7.18
N LEU A 161 -3.38 -8.30 8.02
CA LEU A 161 -2.31 -7.34 7.79
C LEU A 161 -1.14 -7.65 8.72
N GLU A 162 0.08 -7.64 8.20
CA GLU A 162 1.30 -7.75 8.98
C GLU A 162 2.18 -6.53 8.77
N PHE A 163 2.72 -5.97 9.84
CA PHE A 163 3.51 -4.75 9.84
C PHE A 163 4.85 -5.00 10.52
N PHE A 164 5.94 -4.65 9.87
CA PHE A 164 7.27 -4.77 10.48
C PHE A 164 8.24 -3.74 9.90
N GLN A 165 9.36 -3.55 10.59
CA GLN A 165 10.42 -2.63 10.21
C GLN A 165 11.78 -3.24 10.45
N GLU A 166 12.70 -3.01 9.53
CA GLU A 166 14.12 -3.27 9.70
C GLU A 166 14.91 -2.09 9.15
N LYS A 167 15.70 -1.43 9.98
CA LYS A 167 16.46 -0.23 9.60
C LYS A 167 15.58 0.82 8.88
N ASN A 168 15.91 1.16 7.65
CA ASN A 168 15.24 2.18 6.83
C ASN A 168 14.12 1.60 5.94
N VAL A 169 13.61 0.42 6.28
CA VAL A 169 12.60 -0.29 5.47
C VAL A 169 11.41 -0.68 6.35
N ARG A 170 10.22 -0.35 5.92
CA ARG A 170 8.93 -0.78 6.49
C ARG A 170 8.22 -1.69 5.51
N TRP A 171 7.50 -2.69 6.04
CA TRP A 171 6.69 -3.62 5.25
C TRP A 171 5.25 -3.66 5.73
N ILE A 172 4.36 -3.81 4.77
CA ILE A 172 2.95 -4.16 4.99
C ILE A 172 2.66 -5.37 4.12
N ASP A 173 2.45 -6.53 4.75
CA ASP A 173 1.94 -7.71 4.06
C ASP A 173 0.43 -7.75 4.23
N ARG A 174 -0.28 -7.96 3.14
CA ARG A 174 -1.74 -8.09 3.12
C ARG A 174 -2.12 -9.45 2.54
N PHE A 175 -2.83 -10.23 3.33
CA PHE A 175 -3.41 -11.51 2.95
C PHE A 175 -4.93 -11.36 2.98
N VAL A 176 -5.59 -11.63 1.86
CA VAL A 176 -7.02 -11.43 1.70
C VAL A 176 -7.65 -12.72 1.20
N GLU A 177 -8.73 -13.15 1.85
CA GLU A 177 -9.63 -14.18 1.34
C GLU A 177 -10.98 -13.52 1.04
N LEU A 178 -11.41 -13.59 -0.24
CA LEU A 178 -12.72 -13.13 -0.69
C LEU A 178 -13.61 -14.34 -0.92
N THR A 179 -14.71 -14.43 -0.18
CA THR A 179 -15.71 -15.50 -0.29
C THR A 179 -16.99 -14.96 -0.93
N ALA A 180 -17.48 -15.64 -1.92
CA ALA A 180 -18.72 -15.29 -2.61
C ALA A 180 -19.96 -15.54 -1.72
N ALA A 181 -20.64 -14.49 -1.32
CA ALA A 181 -21.93 -14.62 -0.60
C ALA A 181 -23.09 -14.93 -1.55
N THR A 182 -22.93 -14.63 -2.83
CA THR A 182 -23.82 -14.98 -3.94
C THR A 182 -22.97 -15.42 -5.14
N GLN A 183 -23.58 -15.76 -6.28
CA GLN A 183 -22.80 -15.94 -7.50
C GLN A 183 -22.17 -14.60 -7.90
N ILE A 184 -20.86 -14.58 -8.14
CA ILE A 184 -20.07 -13.38 -8.44
C ILE A 184 -19.57 -13.43 -9.87
N GLY A 185 -19.70 -12.29 -10.56
CA GLY A 185 -19.02 -11.96 -11.81
C GLY A 185 -18.18 -10.70 -11.64
N MET A 186 -16.90 -10.80 -11.97
CA MET A 186 -15.96 -9.69 -11.99
C MET A 186 -15.36 -9.60 -13.40
N PRO A 187 -16.08 -8.97 -14.36
CA PRO A 187 -15.55 -8.75 -15.69
C PRO A 187 -14.36 -7.82 -15.62
N ASP A 188 -13.43 -7.95 -16.56
CA ASP A 188 -12.22 -7.15 -16.62
C ASP A 188 -12.53 -5.64 -16.59
N ALA A 189 -11.83 -4.92 -15.71
CA ALA A 189 -12.04 -3.51 -15.48
C ALA A 189 -10.72 -2.80 -15.15
N ARG A 190 -10.69 -1.49 -15.36
CA ARG A 190 -9.48 -0.69 -15.15
C ARG A 190 -9.20 -0.46 -13.67
N GLU A 191 -10.23 -0.17 -12.89
CA GLU A 191 -10.11 0.26 -11.49
C GLU A 191 -10.15 -0.95 -10.53
N GLY A 192 -9.05 -1.22 -9.91
CA GLY A 192 -8.82 -2.32 -8.97
C GLY A 192 -7.31 -2.56 -8.78
N LEU A 193 -6.89 -3.44 -7.94
CA LEU A 193 -7.57 -4.10 -6.82
C LEU A 193 -7.02 -3.55 -5.50
N LEU A 194 -5.68 -3.58 -5.34
CA LEU A 194 -4.95 -2.95 -4.24
C LEU A 194 -4.35 -1.65 -4.73
N GLY A 195 -4.83 -0.52 -4.20
CA GLY A 195 -4.40 0.81 -4.58
C GLY A 195 -3.75 1.59 -3.44
N ILE A 196 -2.85 2.49 -3.82
CA ILE A 196 -2.29 3.53 -2.96
C ILE A 196 -2.35 4.86 -3.71
N ARG A 197 -2.84 5.92 -3.05
CA ARG A 197 -2.71 7.29 -3.54
C ARG A 197 -1.57 7.97 -2.81
N VAL A 198 -0.50 8.25 -3.55
CA VAL A 198 0.72 8.80 -2.96
C VAL A 198 0.65 10.30 -2.76
N ALA A 199 1.55 10.82 -1.92
CA ALA A 199 1.74 12.25 -1.70
C ALA A 199 2.12 12.93 -3.01
N HIS A 200 1.73 14.21 -3.15
CA HIS A 200 1.92 15.00 -4.37
C HIS A 200 3.35 14.98 -4.91
N GLU A 201 4.36 15.12 -4.05
CA GLU A 201 5.77 15.14 -4.47
C GLU A 201 6.25 13.82 -5.10
N LEU A 202 5.51 12.72 -4.88
CA LEU A 202 5.78 11.41 -5.47
C LEU A 202 4.98 11.17 -6.78
N GLU A 203 4.22 12.14 -7.26
CA GLU A 203 3.60 12.07 -8.58
C GLU A 203 4.65 12.22 -9.68
N LEU A 204 4.35 11.78 -10.91
CA LEU A 204 5.26 11.95 -12.03
C LEU A 204 5.16 13.40 -12.58
N PRO A 205 6.28 14.03 -12.95
CA PRO A 205 6.26 15.31 -13.66
C PRO A 205 5.58 15.15 -15.03
N VAL A 206 4.42 15.76 -15.20
CA VAL A 206 3.67 15.76 -16.46
C VAL A 206 3.17 17.15 -16.81
N ASN A 207 2.90 17.39 -18.09
CA ASN A 207 2.38 18.70 -18.55
C ASN A 207 0.85 18.75 -18.40
N GLU A 208 0.36 18.72 -17.17
CA GLU A 208 -1.05 18.84 -16.85
C GLU A 208 -1.31 20.00 -15.89
N ILE A 209 -2.50 20.61 -16.01
CA ILE A 209 -2.98 21.58 -15.03
C ILE A 209 -3.66 20.81 -13.91
N LYS A 210 -3.14 20.96 -12.68
CA LYS A 210 -3.73 20.35 -11.48
C LYS A 210 -4.29 21.42 -10.57
N GLU A 211 -5.32 21.05 -9.83
CA GLU A 211 -5.95 21.90 -8.83
C GLU A 211 -5.49 21.47 -7.43
N TYR A 212 -4.96 22.42 -6.66
CA TYR A 212 -4.44 22.23 -5.32
C TYR A 212 -5.20 23.10 -4.32
N GLN A 213 -5.32 22.62 -3.09
CA GLN A 213 -5.82 23.43 -1.99
C GLN A 213 -4.67 24.16 -1.30
N GLU A 214 -4.71 25.47 -1.29
CA GLU A 214 -3.76 26.31 -0.54
C GLU A 214 -4.00 26.21 0.98
N GLY A 215 -3.01 26.61 1.79
CA GLY A 215 -3.12 26.63 3.24
C GLY A 215 -4.21 27.55 3.80
N ASN A 216 -4.70 28.52 3.02
CA ASN A 216 -5.82 29.40 3.32
C ASN A 216 -7.20 28.80 2.92
N GLY A 217 -7.23 27.58 2.36
CA GLY A 217 -8.45 26.91 1.90
C GLY A 217 -8.87 27.24 0.45
N ASN A 218 -8.20 28.14 -0.23
CA ASN A 218 -8.45 28.46 -1.64
C ASN A 218 -7.89 27.35 -2.54
N PHE A 219 -8.37 27.34 -3.79
CA PHE A 219 -7.89 26.41 -4.81
C PHE A 219 -7.04 27.16 -5.84
N THR A 220 -5.87 26.62 -6.13
CA THR A 220 -4.98 27.14 -7.17
C THR A 220 -4.76 26.09 -8.25
N ARG A 221 -4.56 26.53 -9.52
CA ARG A 221 -4.27 25.65 -10.66
C ARG A 221 -2.84 25.85 -11.08
N ILE A 222 -2.05 24.77 -11.02
CA ILE A 222 -0.63 24.78 -11.36
C ILE A 222 -0.38 23.79 -12.50
N ASN A 223 0.48 24.19 -13.44
CA ASN A 223 1.03 23.25 -14.41
C ASN A 223 2.11 22.41 -13.72
N SER A 224 1.91 21.10 -13.65
CA SER A 224 2.78 20.17 -12.91
C SER A 224 4.23 20.13 -13.40
N ILE A 225 4.54 20.43 -14.67
CA ILE A 225 5.92 20.57 -15.15
C ILE A 225 6.66 21.74 -14.47
N ARG A 226 5.95 22.78 -14.06
CA ARG A 226 6.53 23.93 -13.34
C ARG A 226 6.63 23.70 -11.83
N ASP A 227 6.08 22.60 -11.35
CA ASP A 227 6.16 22.21 -9.96
C ASP A 227 7.41 21.36 -9.73
N HIS A 228 8.49 22.02 -9.36
CA HIS A 228 9.76 21.36 -9.06
C HIS A 228 9.74 20.48 -7.81
N THR A 229 8.64 20.44 -7.07
CA THR A 229 8.46 19.54 -5.92
C THR A 229 8.07 18.13 -6.36
N VAL A 230 7.45 17.97 -7.53
CA VAL A 230 7.07 16.67 -8.11
C VAL A 230 8.32 15.97 -8.65
N THR A 231 8.61 14.79 -8.10
CA THR A 231 9.87 14.06 -8.35
C THR A 231 9.68 12.57 -8.63
N GLY A 232 8.43 12.09 -8.67
CA GLY A 232 8.12 10.67 -8.81
C GLY A 232 8.51 10.08 -10.14
N ASP A 233 8.86 8.80 -10.14
CA ASP A 233 9.06 7.97 -11.33
C ASP A 233 8.78 6.51 -10.99
N TYR A 234 8.45 5.70 -11.99
CA TYR A 234 8.18 4.27 -11.85
C TYR A 234 9.30 3.41 -12.42
N LEU A 235 9.46 2.22 -11.79
CA LEU A 235 10.27 1.11 -12.29
C LEU A 235 9.54 -0.21 -12.02
N SER A 236 9.37 -1.05 -13.03
CA SER A 236 8.80 -2.39 -12.86
C SER A 236 9.84 -3.49 -13.02
N SER A 237 9.52 -4.70 -12.55
CA SER A 237 10.37 -5.90 -12.70
C SER A 237 10.62 -6.28 -14.18
N SER A 238 9.77 -5.83 -15.09
CA SER A 238 9.98 -5.99 -16.54
C SER A 238 10.89 -4.93 -17.16
N GLY A 239 11.50 -4.04 -16.36
CA GLY A 239 12.39 -2.96 -16.80
C GLY A 239 11.67 -1.74 -17.38
N LYS A 240 10.33 -1.68 -17.34
CA LYS A 240 9.56 -0.50 -17.77
C LYS A 240 9.75 0.62 -16.76
N LYS A 241 9.73 1.88 -17.27
CA LYS A 241 9.89 3.10 -16.47
C LYS A 241 8.82 4.13 -16.82
N GLY A 242 8.57 5.06 -15.91
CA GLY A 242 7.63 6.17 -16.10
C GLY A 242 6.25 5.68 -16.53
N ASP A 243 5.62 6.40 -17.45
CA ASP A 243 4.29 6.07 -17.98
C ASP A 243 4.23 4.71 -18.70
N ALA A 244 5.38 4.18 -19.17
CA ALA A 244 5.41 2.86 -19.80
C ALA A 244 5.13 1.70 -18.81
N VAL A 245 5.09 1.98 -17.51
CA VAL A 245 4.71 0.99 -16.48
C VAL A 245 3.20 0.78 -16.50
N TRP A 246 2.39 1.81 -16.82
CA TRP A 246 0.95 1.66 -16.92
C TRP A 246 0.57 0.54 -17.91
N GLY A 247 -0.25 -0.39 -17.44
CA GLY A 247 -0.69 -1.54 -18.24
C GLY A 247 0.41 -2.59 -18.52
N SER A 248 1.60 -2.45 -17.94
CA SER A 248 2.61 -3.51 -18.00
C SER A 248 2.36 -4.59 -16.95
N ARG A 249 2.93 -5.79 -17.17
CA ARG A 249 2.92 -6.89 -16.20
C ARG A 249 4.26 -7.00 -15.49
N GLY A 250 4.21 -7.43 -14.24
CA GLY A 250 5.42 -7.70 -13.46
C GLY A 250 5.08 -8.21 -12.07
N ASN A 251 6.01 -8.94 -11.45
CA ASN A 251 5.87 -9.45 -10.09
C ASN A 251 6.12 -8.38 -9.02
N TRP A 252 6.74 -7.26 -9.39
CA TRP A 252 6.82 -6.06 -8.57
C TRP A 252 6.83 -4.79 -9.42
N CYS A 253 6.39 -3.70 -8.80
CA CYS A 253 6.53 -2.35 -9.33
C CYS A 253 6.89 -1.40 -8.20
N MET A 254 7.81 -0.47 -8.47
CA MET A 254 8.30 0.54 -7.57
C MET A 254 7.92 1.92 -8.08
N LEU A 255 7.34 2.73 -7.20
CA LEU A 255 7.29 4.18 -7.31
C LEU A 255 8.40 4.76 -6.42
N TYR A 256 9.19 5.69 -6.93
CA TYR A 256 10.26 6.33 -6.18
C TYR A 256 10.33 7.82 -6.48
N GLY A 257 10.83 8.57 -5.53
CA GLY A 257 10.95 10.03 -5.64
C GLY A 257 11.51 10.63 -4.36
N ARG A 258 11.24 11.92 -4.13
CA ARG A 258 11.65 12.63 -2.90
C ARG A 258 10.43 13.18 -2.19
N ARG A 259 10.40 12.99 -0.87
CA ARG A 259 9.40 13.55 0.02
C ARG A 259 10.07 14.51 0.99
N ALA A 260 9.76 15.80 0.94
CA ALA A 260 10.48 16.86 1.68
C ALA A 260 12.02 16.75 1.50
N GLY A 261 12.48 16.47 0.28
CA GLY A 261 13.89 16.28 -0.04
C GLY A 261 14.48 14.90 0.31
N VAL A 262 13.80 14.07 1.12
CA VAL A 262 14.25 12.73 1.51
C VAL A 262 13.92 11.74 0.37
N PRO A 263 14.88 10.90 -0.09
CA PRO A 263 14.61 9.85 -1.04
C PRO A 263 13.64 8.81 -0.44
N VAL A 264 12.61 8.43 -1.19
CA VAL A 264 11.59 7.45 -0.80
C VAL A 264 11.33 6.49 -1.95
N SER A 265 11.15 5.19 -1.65
CA SER A 265 10.63 4.21 -2.61
C SER A 265 9.46 3.45 -1.99
N ILE A 266 8.46 3.15 -2.82
CA ILE A 266 7.28 2.33 -2.48
C ILE A 266 7.23 1.20 -3.49
N THR A 267 7.50 -0.03 -3.07
CA THR A 267 7.46 -1.21 -3.94
C THR A 267 6.26 -2.07 -3.60
N LEU A 268 5.37 -2.29 -4.56
CA LEU A 268 4.32 -3.31 -4.46
C LEU A 268 4.82 -4.61 -5.08
N ILE A 269 4.65 -5.72 -4.35
CA ILE A 269 5.02 -7.07 -4.77
C ILE A 269 3.74 -7.90 -4.85
N ASP A 270 3.55 -8.52 -6.00
CA ASP A 270 2.48 -9.47 -6.28
C ASP A 270 2.94 -10.89 -5.93
N HIS A 271 2.15 -11.64 -5.15
CA HIS A 271 2.52 -12.99 -4.74
C HIS A 271 2.31 -13.98 -5.89
N SER A 272 3.21 -14.94 -6.03
CA SER A 272 3.19 -15.92 -7.15
C SER A 272 1.94 -16.80 -7.20
N SER A 273 1.25 -16.98 -6.07
CA SER A 273 -0.02 -17.73 -6.01
C SER A 273 -1.26 -16.91 -6.38
N ASN A 274 -1.12 -15.59 -6.60
CA ASN A 274 -2.27 -14.75 -6.92
C ASN A 274 -2.88 -15.11 -8.27
N LEU A 275 -4.20 -15.03 -8.33
CA LEU A 275 -4.91 -15.14 -9.59
C LEU A 275 -4.45 -14.05 -10.57
N GLY A 276 -4.11 -14.44 -11.80
CA GLY A 276 -3.63 -13.52 -12.82
C GLY A 276 -2.17 -13.07 -12.67
N TYR A 277 -1.39 -13.74 -11.81
CA TYR A 277 0.06 -13.48 -11.64
C TYR A 277 0.85 -13.66 -12.96
N PRO A 278 1.88 -12.83 -13.20
CA PRO A 278 2.12 -11.55 -12.56
C PRO A 278 1.05 -10.52 -12.92
N THR A 279 0.72 -9.65 -11.98
CA THR A 279 -0.36 -8.66 -12.12
C THR A 279 -0.10 -7.60 -13.18
N PHE A 280 -1.15 -6.90 -13.60
CA PHE A 280 -1.02 -5.65 -14.34
C PHE A 280 -0.88 -4.47 -13.38
N TRP A 281 -0.05 -3.50 -13.75
CA TRP A 281 0.19 -2.30 -12.97
C TRP A 281 -0.67 -1.14 -13.48
N HIS A 282 -1.57 -0.66 -12.63
CA HIS A 282 -2.30 0.57 -12.84
C HIS A 282 -1.52 1.71 -12.17
N ALA A 283 -0.42 2.12 -12.81
CA ALA A 283 0.53 3.10 -12.31
C ALA A 283 0.35 4.41 -13.09
N ASN A 284 -0.35 5.37 -12.51
CA ASN A 284 -0.68 6.65 -13.14
C ASN A 284 0.24 7.77 -12.69
N HIS A 285 0.50 8.71 -13.60
CA HIS A 285 1.31 9.90 -13.33
C HIS A 285 0.74 10.76 -12.18
N TYR A 286 -0.58 10.79 -11.99
CA TYR A 286 -1.22 11.56 -10.93
C TYR A 286 -1.15 10.90 -9.53
N GLY A 287 -0.31 9.89 -9.34
CA GLY A 287 -0.04 9.29 -8.04
C GLY A 287 -1.01 8.19 -7.59
N LEU A 288 -1.86 7.65 -8.49
CA LEU A 288 -2.50 6.36 -8.28
C LEU A 288 -1.51 5.25 -8.67
N PHE A 289 -1.25 4.36 -7.73
CA PHE A 289 -0.38 3.21 -7.91
C PHE A 289 -1.10 1.95 -7.43
N ALA A 290 -1.45 1.03 -8.34
CA ALA A 290 -2.27 -0.13 -8.00
C ALA A 290 -1.85 -1.41 -8.73
N ALA A 291 -2.04 -2.55 -8.05
CA ALA A 291 -1.97 -3.90 -8.61
C ALA A 291 -3.37 -4.35 -9.02
N ASN A 292 -3.58 -4.67 -10.31
CA ASN A 292 -4.89 -5.07 -10.83
C ASN A 292 -4.85 -6.40 -11.61
N PRO A 293 -5.04 -7.56 -10.96
CA PRO A 293 -5.07 -8.84 -11.64
C PRO A 293 -6.30 -9.04 -12.55
N PHE A 294 -7.39 -8.28 -12.32
CA PHE A 294 -8.64 -8.34 -13.04
C PHE A 294 -8.74 -7.29 -14.18
N GLY A 295 -7.64 -6.63 -14.51
CA GLY A 295 -7.62 -5.62 -15.58
C GLY A 295 -7.13 -6.13 -16.92
N GLN A 296 -7.04 -7.46 -17.13
CA GLN A 296 -6.32 -8.06 -18.26
C GLN A 296 -6.79 -7.52 -19.61
N LYS A 297 -8.09 -7.52 -19.89
CA LYS A 297 -8.63 -7.04 -21.16
C LYS A 297 -8.30 -5.57 -21.43
N ILE A 298 -8.31 -4.74 -20.38
CA ILE A 298 -8.08 -3.30 -20.51
C ILE A 298 -6.60 -3.03 -20.80
N PHE A 299 -5.72 -3.61 -19.99
CA PHE A 299 -4.28 -3.35 -20.05
C PHE A 299 -3.60 -4.07 -21.23
N SER A 300 -4.10 -5.23 -21.65
CA SER A 300 -3.62 -5.93 -22.83
C SER A 300 -4.24 -5.42 -24.14
N LYS A 301 -5.09 -4.37 -24.10
CA LYS A 301 -5.83 -3.87 -25.26
C LYS A 301 -6.69 -4.94 -25.93
N GLY A 302 -7.21 -5.88 -25.14
CA GLY A 302 -8.11 -6.93 -25.60
C GLY A 302 -7.45 -8.26 -25.97
N GLU A 303 -6.11 -8.35 -25.92
CA GLU A 303 -5.40 -9.61 -26.25
C GLU A 303 -5.69 -10.73 -25.26
N THR A 304 -5.88 -10.40 -23.98
CA THR A 304 -6.23 -11.35 -22.93
C THR A 304 -7.42 -10.85 -22.13
N ASN A 305 -8.15 -11.76 -21.51
CA ASN A 305 -9.20 -11.42 -20.55
C ASN A 305 -9.30 -12.50 -19.48
N LEU A 306 -9.72 -12.11 -18.29
CA LEU A 306 -9.94 -13.04 -17.18
C LEU A 306 -11.44 -13.34 -17.00
N ASN A 307 -12.30 -12.31 -17.11
CA ASN A 307 -13.75 -12.41 -16.91
C ASN A 307 -14.11 -13.31 -15.73
N PHE A 308 -13.52 -13.02 -14.58
CA PHE A 308 -13.55 -13.88 -13.42
C PHE A 308 -14.97 -14.12 -12.90
N LYS A 309 -15.26 -15.37 -12.56
CA LYS A 309 -16.54 -15.78 -11.98
C LYS A 309 -16.30 -16.70 -10.79
N MET A 310 -17.16 -16.58 -9.77
CA MET A 310 -17.09 -17.38 -8.56
C MET A 310 -18.48 -17.78 -8.09
N MET A 311 -18.68 -19.07 -7.87
CA MET A 311 -19.94 -19.61 -7.34
C MET A 311 -20.08 -19.26 -5.87
N LYS A 312 -21.31 -19.10 -5.39
CA LYS A 312 -21.61 -18.90 -3.97
C LYS A 312 -20.87 -19.91 -3.08
N GLY A 313 -20.27 -19.42 -2.00
CA GLY A 313 -19.51 -20.19 -1.02
C GLY A 313 -18.08 -20.56 -1.45
N LYS A 314 -17.64 -20.19 -2.66
CA LYS A 314 -16.24 -20.34 -3.07
C LYS A 314 -15.44 -19.12 -2.70
N SER A 315 -14.13 -19.32 -2.50
CA SER A 315 -13.20 -18.25 -2.12
C SER A 315 -12.02 -18.17 -3.08
N ILE A 316 -11.43 -16.98 -3.16
CA ILE A 316 -10.08 -16.73 -3.72
C ILE A 316 -9.21 -16.11 -2.66
N ARG A 317 -7.90 -16.37 -2.76
CA ARG A 317 -6.88 -15.72 -1.93
C ARG A 317 -6.03 -14.80 -2.78
N LEU A 318 -5.69 -13.65 -2.21
CA LEU A 318 -4.87 -12.63 -2.83
C LEU A 318 -3.88 -12.10 -1.80
N GLN A 319 -2.62 -11.97 -2.17
CA GLN A 319 -1.54 -11.63 -1.27
C GLN A 319 -0.66 -10.55 -1.90
N TYR A 320 -0.34 -9.53 -1.14
CA TYR A 320 0.48 -8.41 -1.60
C TYR A 320 1.43 -7.97 -0.50
N ARG A 321 2.65 -7.60 -0.89
CA ARG A 321 3.61 -6.94 0.00
C ARG A 321 3.85 -5.52 -0.48
N THR A 322 3.78 -4.56 0.43
CA THR A 322 4.24 -3.19 0.21
C THR A 322 5.51 -2.97 0.99
N VAL A 323 6.58 -2.56 0.32
CA VAL A 323 7.86 -2.21 0.92
C VAL A 323 8.08 -0.72 0.77
N ILE A 324 8.38 -0.03 1.88
CA ILE A 324 8.59 1.41 1.93
C ILE A 324 9.99 1.67 2.46
N THR A 325 10.80 2.39 1.69
CA THR A 325 12.14 2.80 2.09
C THR A 325 12.25 4.32 2.20
N ALA A 326 13.02 4.83 3.14
CA ALA A 326 13.35 6.25 3.23
C ALA A 326 14.84 6.44 3.54
N GLY A 327 15.44 7.52 2.98
CA GLY A 327 16.85 7.85 3.16
C GLY A 327 17.84 6.92 2.46
N LEU A 328 17.35 6.00 1.62
CA LEU A 328 18.17 5.12 0.78
C LEU A 328 18.27 5.68 -0.65
N PRO A 329 19.31 5.32 -1.44
CA PRO A 329 19.39 5.71 -2.86
C PRO A 329 18.13 5.31 -3.65
N ILE A 330 17.70 6.13 -4.62
CA ILE A 330 16.53 5.86 -5.46
C ILE A 330 16.90 5.76 -6.95
N PRO A 331 16.31 4.81 -7.69
CA PRO A 331 15.48 3.69 -7.21
C PRO A 331 16.30 2.71 -6.34
N PHE A 332 15.73 2.25 -5.21
CA PHE A 332 16.40 1.28 -4.34
C PHE A 332 16.07 -0.14 -4.77
N THR A 333 16.91 -0.72 -5.59
CA THR A 333 16.74 -2.09 -6.10
C THR A 333 17.49 -3.19 -5.33
N PRO A 334 18.54 -2.91 -4.51
CA PRO A 334 19.22 -3.95 -3.77
C PRO A 334 18.26 -4.72 -2.85
N GLY A 335 18.23 -6.04 -2.99
CA GLY A 335 17.42 -6.91 -2.12
C GLY A 335 15.97 -7.11 -2.54
N ILE A 336 15.47 -6.47 -3.62
CA ILE A 336 14.08 -6.67 -4.08
C ILE A 336 13.79 -8.15 -4.32
N GLU A 337 14.66 -8.87 -5.01
CA GLU A 337 14.48 -10.31 -5.26
C GLU A 337 14.43 -11.12 -3.96
N LYS A 338 15.21 -10.74 -2.96
CA LYS A 338 15.13 -11.35 -1.63
C LYS A 338 13.76 -11.07 -0.98
N TRP A 339 13.21 -9.86 -1.14
CA TRP A 339 11.88 -9.52 -0.62
C TRP A 339 10.78 -10.28 -1.34
N VAL A 340 10.89 -10.43 -2.67
CA VAL A 340 9.97 -11.24 -3.49
C VAL A 340 10.01 -12.70 -3.04
N ASN A 341 11.20 -13.30 -2.97
CA ASN A 341 11.36 -14.71 -2.60
C ASN A 341 10.85 -14.99 -1.18
N SER A 342 11.25 -14.16 -0.20
CA SER A 342 10.81 -14.31 1.18
C SER A 342 9.29 -14.08 1.37
N PHE A 343 8.63 -13.39 0.43
CA PHE A 343 7.19 -13.22 0.43
C PHE A 343 6.49 -14.43 -0.20
N ASN A 344 7.01 -14.93 -1.31
CA ASN A 344 6.47 -16.12 -1.99
C ASN A 344 6.64 -17.43 -1.19
N GLU A 345 7.49 -17.44 -0.15
CA GLU A 345 7.64 -18.55 0.80
C GLU A 345 6.58 -18.53 1.93
N LYS A 346 5.76 -17.46 2.00
CA LYS A 346 4.66 -17.35 2.97
C LYS A 346 3.40 -18.01 2.38
N ASP A 347 2.92 -19.07 3.01
CA ASP A 347 1.66 -19.75 2.68
C ASP A 347 0.44 -19.13 3.39
#